data_d3ba7efa4c0e7289edb094e6bfb3c591
#
_entry.id   d3ba7efa4c0e7289edb094e6bfb3c591
#
_cell.length_a   1.000
_cell.length_b   1.000
_cell.length_c   1.000
_cell.angle_alpha   90.00
_cell.angle_beta   90.00
_cell.angle_gamma   90.00
#
_symmetry.space_group_name_H-M   'P 1'
#
loop_
_entity.id
_entity.type
_entity.pdbx_description
1 polymer ?
#
loop_
_entity_poly.entity_id
_entity_poly.type
_entity_poly.pdbx_seq_one_letter_code
_entity_poly.pdbx_strand_id
1 'polypeptide(L)'
;MGAEETATRRLNLAQAFNPIGALLGMYVAMEFIQRRLHPLDTAGRALLSGSEFEAVRDADLETLIAPYLVVGLVTLSMLVLIRLMKMPRHRDTSGKIDFLPTLKRLVAVPRYREGVITQFFYVGAQIMCWTFIIQYGTRLFMSMGMAEQAAEVRSQQFNIAAMAVFCASRFILSLIHIS
;
A
#
# COMPACT_ATOMS: atom_id res chain seq x y z
N MET A 1 -18.08 -19.72 -11.11
CA MET A 1 -17.59 -18.38 -11.46
C MET A 1 -18.59 -17.78 -12.45
N GLY A 2 -18.82 -16.46 -12.46
CA GLY A 2 -19.81 -15.83 -13.31
C GLY A 2 -19.43 -15.83 -14.80
N ALA A 3 -20.34 -15.36 -15.67
CA ALA A 3 -20.18 -15.33 -17.12
C ALA A 3 -18.88 -14.59 -17.53
N GLU A 4 -18.26 -15.04 -18.62
CA GLU A 4 -17.01 -14.47 -19.17
C GLU A 4 -17.17 -12.98 -19.51
N GLU A 5 -18.33 -12.59 -20.00
CA GLU A 5 -18.69 -11.20 -20.35
C GLU A 5 -18.57 -10.22 -19.17
N THR A 6 -18.75 -10.70 -17.94
CA THR A 6 -18.63 -9.86 -16.73
C THR A 6 -17.29 -9.99 -15.99
N ALA A 7 -16.33 -10.75 -16.53
CA ALA A 7 -15.06 -11.02 -15.85
C ALA A 7 -14.24 -9.75 -15.60
N THR A 8 -14.09 -8.91 -16.61
CA THR A 8 -13.36 -7.64 -16.53
C THR A 8 -14.01 -6.68 -15.53
N ARG A 9 -15.35 -6.59 -15.54
CA ARG A 9 -16.12 -5.77 -14.60
C ARG A 9 -15.87 -6.18 -13.14
N ARG A 10 -15.94 -7.49 -12.87
CA ARG A 10 -15.70 -8.02 -11.52
C ARG A 10 -14.26 -7.78 -11.08
N LEU A 11 -13.29 -7.93 -11.98
CA LEU A 11 -11.89 -7.64 -11.70
C LEU A 11 -11.67 -6.16 -11.38
N ASN A 12 -12.22 -5.27 -12.18
CA ASN A 12 -12.13 -3.82 -11.95
C ASN A 12 -12.77 -3.41 -10.63
N LEU A 13 -13.94 -3.97 -10.31
CA LEU A 13 -14.61 -3.72 -9.03
C LEU A 13 -13.75 -4.22 -7.86
N ALA A 14 -13.22 -5.43 -7.94
CA ALA A 14 -12.34 -5.98 -6.89
C ALA A 14 -11.09 -5.11 -6.70
N GLN A 15 -10.49 -4.63 -7.79
CA GLN A 15 -9.34 -3.72 -7.73
C GLN A 15 -9.67 -2.33 -7.17
N ALA A 16 -10.92 -1.87 -7.30
CA ALA A 16 -11.36 -0.59 -6.73
C ALA A 16 -11.32 -0.58 -5.19
N PHE A 17 -11.41 -1.74 -4.55
CA PHE A 17 -11.27 -1.87 -3.09
C PHE A 17 -9.81 -1.79 -2.58
N ASN A 18 -8.82 -1.98 -3.45
CA ASN A 18 -7.40 -1.95 -3.05
C ASN A 18 -6.98 -0.63 -2.36
N PRO A 19 -7.35 0.58 -2.85
CA PRO A 19 -7.01 1.83 -2.18
C PRO A 19 -7.64 2.00 -0.79
N ILE A 20 -8.75 1.34 -0.51
CA ILE A 20 -9.37 1.37 0.84
C ILE A 20 -8.42 0.73 1.86
N GLY A 21 -7.81 -0.40 1.52
CA GLY A 21 -6.80 -1.04 2.37
C GLY A 21 -5.59 -0.13 2.63
N ALA A 22 -5.13 0.58 1.60
CA ALA A 22 -4.05 1.55 1.75
C ALA A 22 -4.43 2.73 2.66
N LEU A 23 -5.64 3.29 2.51
CA LEU A 23 -6.17 4.35 3.39
C LEU A 23 -6.23 3.90 4.85
N LEU A 24 -6.77 2.72 5.12
CA LEU A 24 -6.83 2.15 6.46
C LEU A 24 -5.43 1.94 7.04
N GLY A 25 -4.51 1.40 6.25
CA GLY A 25 -3.12 1.21 6.64
C GLY A 25 -2.41 2.52 6.99
N MET A 26 -2.59 3.56 6.17
CA MET A 26 -2.05 4.91 6.43
C MET A 26 -2.64 5.52 7.71
N TYR A 27 -3.93 5.38 7.92
CA TYR A 27 -4.60 5.89 9.12
C TYR A 27 -4.09 5.17 10.37
N VAL A 28 -4.00 3.84 10.34
CA VAL A 28 -3.46 3.04 11.45
C VAL A 28 -2.01 3.42 11.73
N ALA A 29 -1.18 3.55 10.70
CA ALA A 29 0.21 3.96 10.86
C ALA A 29 0.35 5.35 11.50
N MET A 30 -0.48 6.31 11.10
CA MET A 30 -0.49 7.65 11.67
C MET A 30 -0.92 7.66 13.14
N GLU A 31 -2.04 7.02 13.47
CA GLU A 31 -2.64 7.09 14.82
C GLU A 31 -1.94 6.19 15.83
N PHE A 32 -1.52 5.00 15.43
CA PHE A 32 -0.99 3.99 16.35
C PHE A 32 0.53 3.88 16.34
N ILE A 33 1.19 4.42 15.32
CA ILE A 33 2.66 4.41 15.23
C ILE A 33 3.20 5.84 15.33
N GLN A 34 3.01 6.67 14.30
CA GLN A 34 3.68 7.97 14.21
C GLN A 34 3.41 8.89 15.39
N ARG A 35 2.18 8.93 15.92
CA ARG A 35 1.82 9.75 17.08
C ARG A 35 2.34 9.22 18.40
N ARG A 36 2.75 7.97 18.46
CA ARG A 36 3.22 7.29 19.69
C ARG A 36 4.73 7.11 19.72
N LEU A 37 5.43 7.29 18.60
CA LEU A 37 6.89 7.28 18.58
C LEU A 37 7.45 8.41 19.43
N HIS A 38 8.64 8.20 19.97
CA HIS A 38 9.32 9.18 20.78
C HIS A 38 9.56 10.49 20.01
N PRO A 39 9.26 11.67 20.58
CA PRO A 39 9.25 12.94 19.87
C PRO A 39 10.65 13.49 19.54
N LEU A 40 11.72 12.79 19.91
CA LEU A 40 13.09 13.20 19.54
C LEU A 40 13.30 13.08 18.04
N ASP A 41 13.78 14.18 17.45
CA ASP A 41 14.21 14.21 16.06
C ASP A 41 15.52 13.42 15.85
N THR A 42 15.92 13.26 14.60
CA THR A 42 17.15 12.55 14.24
C THR A 42 18.40 13.16 14.88
N ALA A 43 18.43 14.49 14.99
CA ALA A 43 19.56 15.20 15.61
C ALA A 43 19.59 14.99 17.13
N GLY A 44 18.44 15.05 17.80
CA GLY A 44 18.32 14.76 19.23
C GLY A 44 18.69 13.32 19.58
N ARG A 45 18.30 12.36 18.73
CA ARG A 45 18.68 10.94 18.90
C ARG A 45 20.19 10.72 18.78
N ALA A 46 20.87 11.46 17.90
CA ALA A 46 22.32 11.37 17.71
C ALA A 46 23.14 11.90 18.92
N LEU A 47 22.50 12.68 19.78
CA LEU A 47 23.12 13.25 20.98
C LEU A 47 22.94 12.38 22.24
N LEU A 48 22.12 11.33 22.17
CA LEU A 48 21.87 10.44 23.31
C LEU A 48 23.10 9.58 23.62
N SER A 49 23.31 9.28 24.90
CA SER A 49 24.25 8.24 25.30
C SER A 49 23.77 6.86 24.85
N GLY A 50 24.67 5.87 24.79
CA GLY A 50 24.33 4.54 24.32
C GLY A 50 23.13 3.92 25.06
N SER A 51 23.06 4.03 26.36
CA SER A 51 21.99 3.50 27.21
C SER A 51 20.65 4.25 27.03
N GLU A 52 20.69 5.57 26.87
CA GLU A 52 19.50 6.38 26.60
C GLU A 52 18.95 6.11 25.21
N PHE A 53 19.83 5.96 24.21
CA PHE A 53 19.42 5.57 22.85
C PHE A 53 18.74 4.20 22.83
N GLU A 54 19.29 3.21 23.55
CA GLU A 54 18.69 1.89 23.67
C GLU A 54 17.30 1.96 24.31
N ALA A 55 17.10 2.73 25.35
CA ALA A 55 15.80 2.90 26.01
C ALA A 55 14.75 3.51 25.07
N VAL A 56 15.12 4.56 24.32
CA VAL A 56 14.23 5.20 23.33
C VAL A 56 13.92 4.25 22.18
N ARG A 57 14.92 3.54 21.66
CA ARG A 57 14.75 2.54 20.61
C ARG A 57 13.79 1.43 21.05
N ASP A 58 13.98 0.90 22.25
CA ASP A 58 13.18 -0.21 22.76
C ASP A 58 11.72 0.21 22.98
N ALA A 59 11.48 1.43 23.47
CA ALA A 59 10.14 2.00 23.60
C ALA A 59 9.46 2.19 22.21
N ASP A 60 10.22 2.68 21.21
CA ASP A 60 9.71 2.82 19.84
C ASP A 60 9.41 1.45 19.21
N LEU A 61 10.26 0.45 19.43
CA LEU A 61 10.02 -0.92 18.96
C LEU A 61 8.79 -1.55 19.62
N GLU A 62 8.57 -1.34 20.91
CA GLU A 62 7.38 -1.83 21.60
C GLU A 62 6.09 -1.23 21.02
N THR A 63 6.13 0.05 20.64
CA THR A 63 5.02 0.72 19.95
C THR A 63 4.67 0.05 18.61
N LEU A 64 5.65 -0.53 17.92
CA LEU A 64 5.46 -1.22 16.65
C LEU A 64 4.88 -2.64 16.80
N ILE A 65 5.13 -3.32 17.91
CA ILE A 65 4.76 -4.73 18.12
C ILE A 65 3.25 -4.92 17.95
N ALA A 66 2.42 -4.12 18.61
CA ALA A 66 0.97 -4.30 18.62
C ALA A 66 0.32 -4.15 17.23
N PRO A 67 0.59 -3.08 16.43
CA PRO A 67 0.06 -2.95 15.08
C PRO A 67 0.51 -4.08 14.13
N TYR A 68 1.79 -4.46 14.20
CA TYR A 68 2.31 -5.55 13.35
C TYR A 68 1.72 -6.91 13.73
N LEU A 69 1.52 -7.17 15.01
CA LEU A 69 0.89 -8.40 15.48
C LEU A 69 -0.57 -8.50 14.99
N VAL A 70 -1.32 -7.40 15.05
CA VAL A 70 -2.70 -7.33 14.50
C VAL A 70 -2.70 -7.62 13.01
N VAL A 71 -1.83 -6.99 12.22
CA VAL A 71 -1.70 -7.24 10.78
C VAL A 71 -1.34 -8.71 10.51
N GLY A 72 -0.41 -9.27 11.29
CA GLY A 72 -0.03 -10.67 11.21
C GLY A 72 -1.20 -11.61 11.47
N LEU A 73 -1.98 -11.36 12.52
CA LEU A 73 -3.17 -12.15 12.86
C LEU A 73 -4.26 -12.05 11.78
N VAL A 74 -4.51 -10.85 11.23
CA VAL A 74 -5.45 -10.66 10.11
C VAL A 74 -4.99 -11.45 8.90
N THR A 75 -3.71 -11.38 8.55
CA THR A 75 -3.14 -12.13 7.42
C THR A 75 -3.25 -13.64 7.62
N LEU A 76 -2.96 -14.12 8.82
CA LEU A 76 -3.10 -15.53 9.18
C LEU A 76 -4.56 -16.00 9.11
N SER A 77 -5.49 -15.18 9.61
CA SER A 77 -6.94 -15.46 9.53
C SER A 77 -7.40 -15.57 8.08
N MET A 78 -6.92 -14.68 7.20
CA MET A 78 -7.21 -14.74 5.77
C MET A 78 -6.64 -16.00 5.11
N LEU A 79 -5.42 -16.41 5.50
CA LEU A 79 -4.83 -17.66 5.02
C LEU A 79 -5.70 -18.87 5.40
N VAL A 80 -6.12 -18.95 6.66
CA VAL A 80 -6.98 -20.03 7.16
C VAL A 80 -8.32 -20.02 6.42
N LEU A 81 -8.94 -18.86 6.26
CA LEU A 81 -10.21 -18.69 5.55
C LEU A 81 -10.10 -19.18 4.11
N ILE A 82 -9.07 -18.77 3.37
CA ILE A 82 -8.84 -19.20 1.99
C ILE A 82 -8.62 -20.71 1.91
N ARG A 83 -7.92 -21.30 2.87
CA ARG A 83 -7.68 -22.76 2.91
C ARG A 83 -8.94 -23.54 3.21
N LEU A 84 -9.87 -22.99 4.00
CA LEU A 84 -11.15 -23.62 4.31
C LEU A 84 -12.17 -23.46 3.17
N MET A 85 -12.02 -22.46 2.30
CA MET A 85 -12.91 -22.25 1.15
C MET A 85 -12.66 -23.31 0.09
N LYS A 86 -13.74 -23.97 -0.34
CA LYS A 86 -13.69 -24.87 -1.49
C LYS A 86 -13.56 -24.05 -2.79
N MET A 87 -12.32 -23.83 -3.20
CA MET A 87 -12.08 -23.18 -4.49
C MET A 87 -12.46 -24.10 -5.65
N PRO A 88 -13.20 -23.62 -6.68
CA PRO A 88 -13.48 -24.40 -7.86
C PRO A 88 -12.17 -24.72 -8.57
N ARG A 89 -11.88 -26.03 -8.70
CA ARG A 89 -10.71 -26.49 -9.44
C ARG A 89 -11.00 -26.33 -10.93
N HIS A 90 -10.42 -25.34 -11.58
CA HIS A 90 -10.25 -25.37 -13.01
C HIS A 90 -9.20 -26.45 -13.33
N ARG A 91 -9.65 -27.60 -13.86
CA ARG A 91 -8.76 -28.57 -14.47
C ARG A 91 -8.30 -27.99 -15.80
N ASP A 92 -7.18 -27.30 -15.81
CA ASP A 92 -6.41 -27.18 -17.03
C ASP A 92 -5.97 -28.58 -17.44
N THR A 93 -6.48 -29.03 -18.58
CA THR A 93 -6.20 -30.35 -19.17
C THR A 93 -4.73 -30.52 -19.57
N SER A 94 -3.94 -29.47 -19.55
CA SER A 94 -2.53 -29.45 -19.96
C SER A 94 -1.53 -29.38 -18.81
N GLY A 95 -1.84 -29.79 -17.63
CA GLY A 95 -0.99 -30.06 -16.43
C GLY A 95 0.44 -29.50 -16.31
N LYS A 96 0.95 -28.77 -17.32
CA LYS A 96 2.28 -28.14 -17.35
C LYS A 96 2.11 -26.65 -17.60
N ILE A 97 2.55 -25.85 -16.64
CA ILE A 97 2.70 -24.41 -16.83
C ILE A 97 3.98 -24.20 -17.64
N ASP A 98 3.88 -24.12 -18.94
CA ASP A 98 4.98 -23.75 -19.83
C ASP A 98 5.22 -22.24 -19.75
N PHE A 99 5.92 -21.80 -18.70
CA PHE A 99 6.15 -20.39 -18.41
C PHE A 99 6.87 -19.66 -19.56
N LEU A 100 7.97 -20.26 -20.06
CA LEU A 100 8.79 -19.63 -21.10
C LEU A 100 8.05 -19.45 -22.45
N PRO A 101 7.38 -20.48 -23.00
CA PRO A 101 6.57 -20.30 -24.22
C PRO A 101 5.43 -19.30 -24.05
N THR A 102 4.76 -19.30 -22.91
CA THR A 102 3.69 -18.35 -22.61
C THR A 102 4.22 -16.91 -22.54
N LEU A 103 5.33 -16.68 -21.86
CA LEU A 103 5.98 -15.38 -21.78
C LEU A 103 6.40 -14.89 -23.17
N LYS A 104 7.03 -15.75 -23.99
CA LYS A 104 7.43 -15.42 -25.35
C LYS A 104 6.24 -15.03 -26.24
N ARG A 105 5.14 -15.76 -26.10
CA ARG A 105 3.90 -15.44 -26.81
C ARG A 105 3.29 -14.10 -26.37
N LEU A 106 3.27 -13.80 -25.07
CA LEU A 106 2.76 -12.54 -24.56
C LEU A 106 3.61 -11.36 -25.01
N VAL A 107 4.94 -11.48 -24.92
CA VAL A 107 5.87 -10.43 -25.36
C VAL A 107 5.79 -10.20 -26.89
N ALA A 108 5.40 -11.21 -27.66
CA ALA A 108 5.19 -11.06 -29.12
C ALA A 108 3.94 -10.22 -29.46
N VAL A 109 2.99 -10.04 -28.52
CA VAL A 109 1.79 -9.21 -28.73
C VAL A 109 2.13 -7.74 -28.46
N PRO A 110 2.09 -6.83 -29.48
CA PRO A 110 2.47 -5.42 -29.31
C PRO A 110 1.65 -4.72 -28.24
N ARG A 111 0.33 -4.89 -28.22
CA ARG A 111 -0.57 -4.28 -27.23
C ARG A 111 -0.23 -4.70 -25.78
N TYR A 112 0.23 -5.94 -25.59
CA TYR A 112 0.65 -6.41 -24.26
C TYR A 112 1.92 -5.69 -23.80
N ARG A 113 2.93 -5.54 -24.69
CA ARG A 113 4.17 -4.81 -24.38
C ARG A 113 3.88 -3.35 -24.02
N GLU A 114 3.07 -2.67 -24.82
CA GLU A 114 2.65 -1.29 -24.59
C GLU A 114 1.94 -1.16 -23.24
N GLY A 115 1.03 -2.09 -22.94
CA GLY A 115 0.34 -2.13 -21.66
C GLY A 115 1.29 -2.33 -20.47
N VAL A 116 2.27 -3.22 -20.58
CA VAL A 116 3.28 -3.45 -19.52
C VAL A 116 4.14 -2.22 -19.30
N ILE A 117 4.63 -1.58 -20.38
CA ILE A 117 5.44 -0.37 -20.28
C ILE A 117 4.63 0.77 -19.65
N THR A 118 3.42 0.98 -20.11
CA THR A 118 2.51 2.01 -19.56
C THR A 118 2.26 1.76 -18.07
N GLN A 119 1.98 0.51 -17.70
CA GLN A 119 1.74 0.14 -16.30
C GLN A 119 2.98 0.34 -15.44
N PHE A 120 4.17 0.03 -15.95
CA PHE A 120 5.42 0.25 -15.25
C PHE A 120 5.62 1.74 -14.90
N PHE A 121 5.48 2.64 -15.88
CA PHE A 121 5.61 4.08 -15.65
C PHE A 121 4.49 4.63 -14.76
N TYR A 122 3.26 4.17 -14.95
CA TYR A 122 2.12 4.57 -14.13
C TYR A 122 2.33 4.22 -12.66
N VAL A 123 2.66 2.95 -12.36
CA VAL A 123 2.89 2.50 -10.98
C VAL A 123 4.12 3.18 -10.39
N GLY A 124 5.18 3.34 -11.17
CA GLY A 124 6.38 4.06 -10.74
C GLY A 124 6.07 5.50 -10.32
N ALA A 125 5.37 6.25 -11.16
CA ALA A 125 4.94 7.63 -10.85
C ALA A 125 4.02 7.68 -9.62
N GLN A 126 3.09 6.74 -9.51
CA GLN A 126 2.17 6.64 -8.38
C GLN A 126 2.91 6.43 -7.05
N ILE A 127 3.84 5.48 -7.00
CA ILE A 127 4.62 5.18 -5.79
C ILE A 127 5.51 6.38 -5.44
N MET A 128 6.16 6.99 -6.44
CA MET A 128 6.97 8.19 -6.22
C MET A 128 6.13 9.34 -5.62
N CYS A 129 4.98 9.63 -6.16
CA CYS A 129 4.10 10.67 -5.63
C CYS A 129 3.72 10.40 -4.18
N TRP A 130 3.36 9.17 -3.83
CA TRP A 130 2.96 8.82 -2.46
C TRP A 130 4.12 8.91 -1.46
N THR A 131 5.31 8.53 -1.87
CA THR A 131 6.49 8.60 -1.01
C THR A 131 6.97 10.04 -0.84
N PHE A 132 7.09 10.78 -1.95
CA PHE A 132 7.64 12.13 -1.92
C PHE A 132 6.70 13.16 -1.29
N ILE A 133 5.39 12.98 -1.31
CA ILE A 133 4.45 13.91 -0.68
C ILE A 133 4.71 14.03 0.82
N ILE A 134 5.05 12.90 1.48
CA ILE A 134 5.37 12.90 2.92
C ILE A 134 6.70 13.61 3.15
N GLN A 135 7.76 13.23 2.43
CA GLN A 135 9.09 13.81 2.61
C GLN A 135 9.13 15.30 2.27
N TYR A 136 8.49 15.68 1.18
CA TYR A 136 8.40 17.08 0.77
C TYR A 136 7.60 17.91 1.78
N GLY A 137 6.43 17.41 2.18
CA GLY A 137 5.57 18.06 3.16
C GLY A 137 6.27 18.24 4.51
N THR A 138 6.95 17.18 5.01
CA THR A 138 7.70 17.24 6.26
C THR A 138 8.77 18.33 6.22
N ARG A 139 9.58 18.39 5.16
CA ARG A 139 10.61 19.43 4.99
C ARG A 139 9.99 20.83 4.89
N LEU A 140 8.90 20.97 4.17
CA LEU A 140 8.20 22.25 4.03
C LEU A 140 7.67 22.74 5.38
N PHE A 141 7.00 21.90 6.15
CA PHE A 141 6.46 22.26 7.46
C PHE A 141 7.56 22.53 8.49
N MET A 142 8.66 21.76 8.43
CA MET A 142 9.84 22.07 9.28
C MET A 142 10.45 23.43 8.94
N SER A 143 10.52 23.80 7.66
CA SER A 143 11.00 25.14 7.26
C SER A 143 10.09 26.27 7.72
N MET A 144 8.82 25.96 8.02
CA MET A 144 7.85 26.89 8.63
C MET A 144 7.91 26.91 10.17
N GLY A 145 8.86 26.18 10.79
CA GLY A 145 9.08 26.15 12.23
C GLY A 145 8.31 25.06 12.97
N MET A 146 7.71 24.10 12.29
CA MET A 146 7.09 22.94 12.95
C MET A 146 8.14 21.94 13.43
N ALA A 147 7.89 21.31 14.58
CA ALA A 147 8.69 20.16 15.03
C ALA A 147 8.55 18.98 14.06
N GLU A 148 9.63 18.19 13.89
CA GLU A 148 9.71 17.09 12.91
C GLU A 148 8.51 16.15 13.01
N GLN A 149 8.20 15.64 14.18
CA GLN A 149 7.06 14.74 14.39
C GLN A 149 5.70 15.36 13.99
N ALA A 150 5.47 16.62 14.33
CA ALA A 150 4.25 17.32 13.96
C ALA A 150 4.17 17.55 12.44
N ALA A 151 5.30 17.86 11.80
CA ALA A 151 5.42 18.03 10.36
C ALA A 151 5.15 16.71 9.63
N GLU A 152 5.65 15.57 10.12
CA GLU A 152 5.39 14.25 9.56
C GLU A 152 3.90 13.89 9.66
N VAL A 153 3.28 14.03 10.82
CA VAL A 153 1.85 13.78 11.01
C VAL A 153 1.02 14.64 10.08
N ARG A 154 1.37 15.93 9.94
CA ARG A 154 0.67 16.84 9.04
C ARG A 154 0.81 16.44 7.58
N SER A 155 2.00 16.06 7.16
CA SER A 155 2.28 15.57 5.80
C SER A 155 1.53 14.27 5.51
N GLN A 156 1.44 13.37 6.48
CA GLN A 156 0.66 12.15 6.37
C GLN A 156 -0.84 12.44 6.23
N GLN A 157 -1.39 13.46 6.88
CA GLN A 157 -2.78 13.88 6.70
C GLN A 157 -3.05 14.30 5.25
N PHE A 158 -2.13 15.06 4.63
CA PHE A 158 -2.24 15.42 3.21
C PHE A 158 -2.16 14.20 2.29
N ASN A 159 -1.28 13.26 2.61
CA ASN A 159 -1.18 12.00 1.87
C ASN A 159 -2.47 11.17 1.96
N ILE A 160 -3.08 11.08 3.14
CA ILE A 160 -4.39 10.42 3.34
C ILE A 160 -5.49 11.12 2.53
N ALA A 161 -5.53 12.45 2.54
CA ALA A 161 -6.48 13.21 1.76
C ALA A 161 -6.32 12.98 0.24
N ALA A 162 -5.09 13.01 -0.26
CA ALA A 162 -4.77 12.70 -1.66
C ALA A 162 -5.19 11.28 -2.04
N MET A 163 -4.94 10.31 -1.16
CA MET A 163 -5.35 8.92 -1.35
C MET A 163 -6.87 8.75 -1.31
N ALA A 164 -7.58 9.52 -0.48
CA ALA A 164 -9.04 9.51 -0.46
C ALA A 164 -9.63 10.01 -1.79
N VAL A 165 -9.07 11.09 -2.36
CA VAL A 165 -9.46 11.59 -3.69
C VAL A 165 -9.16 10.55 -4.77
N PHE A 166 -7.98 9.91 -4.72
CA PHE A 166 -7.63 8.82 -5.64
C PHE A 166 -8.59 7.65 -5.55
N CYS A 167 -8.95 7.23 -4.34
CA CYS A 167 -9.91 6.15 -4.09
C CYS A 167 -11.30 6.51 -4.68
N ALA A 168 -11.81 7.69 -4.39
CA ALA A 168 -13.10 8.17 -4.91
C ALA A 168 -13.11 8.22 -6.45
N SER A 169 -12.05 8.76 -7.06
CA SER A 169 -11.89 8.82 -8.51
C SER A 169 -11.91 7.43 -9.14
N ARG A 170 -11.29 6.46 -8.50
CA ARG A 170 -11.23 5.08 -8.98
C ARG A 170 -12.60 4.39 -8.96
N PHE A 171 -13.39 4.64 -7.92
CA PHE A 171 -14.78 4.16 -7.86
C PHE A 171 -15.66 4.81 -8.91
N ILE A 172 -15.56 6.14 -9.09
CA ILE A 172 -16.32 6.88 -10.11
C ILE A 172 -15.99 6.34 -11.51
N LEU A 173 -14.70 6.22 -11.85
CA LEU A 173 -14.28 5.66 -13.14
C LEU A 173 -14.72 4.20 -13.33
N SER A 174 -14.68 3.40 -12.28
CA SER A 174 -15.19 2.02 -12.33
C SER A 174 -16.68 1.97 -12.65
N LEU A 175 -17.48 2.92 -12.11
CA LEU A 175 -18.91 3.01 -12.37
C LEU A 175 -19.21 3.51 -13.80
N ILE A 176 -18.46 4.49 -14.31
CA ILE A 176 -18.64 5.05 -15.66
C ILE A 176 -18.33 4.02 -16.75
N HIS A 177 -17.32 3.19 -16.56
CA HIS A 177 -16.96 2.13 -17.52
C HIS A 177 -17.85 0.87 -17.43
N ILE A 178 -18.86 0.90 -16.56
CA ILE A 178 -19.84 -0.19 -16.36
C ILE A 178 -21.12 0.04 -17.20
N SER A 179 -21.33 1.26 -17.65
CA SER A 179 -22.40 1.63 -18.60
C SER A 179 -21.94 1.49 -20.04
#